data_7acba26aaef1b10c91af7b5db2a50ef9
#
_entry.id   7acba26aaef1b10c91af7b5db2a50ef9
#
_cell.length_a   1.000
_cell.length_b   1.000
_cell.length_c   1.000
_cell.angle_alpha   90.00
_cell.angle_beta   90.00
_cell.angle_gamma   90.00
#
_symmetry.space_group_name_H-M   'P 1'
#
loop_
_entity.id
_entity.type
_entity.pdbx_description
1 polymer ?
#
loop_
_entity_poly.entity_id
_entity_poly.type
_entity_poly.pdbx_seq_one_letter_code
_entity_poly.pdbx_strand_id
1 'polypeptide(L)'
;MKQLESDLLRSNFAFAFTYQALLDEMDKNDQLIGEVYSKGDILLQVISGQSKATVESELNQLEEDWAAFCQETLSIKGVIEETIQMWNEFEENRDKLAEWLGELERAHSEAFSGPANLQALKDKLEVKKVMRMFSFD
;
A
#
# COMPACT_ATOMS: atom_id res chain seq x y z
N MET A 1 -8.42 -6.52 20.19
CA MET A 1 -8.67 -5.85 18.91
C MET A 1 -7.82 -4.60 18.69
N LYS A 2 -7.79 -3.68 19.63
CA LYS A 2 -6.94 -2.47 19.51
C LYS A 2 -5.45 -2.77 19.39
N GLN A 3 -4.98 -3.83 20.05
CA GLN A 3 -3.57 -4.25 19.99
C GLN A 3 -3.20 -4.75 18.58
N LEU A 4 -4.03 -5.59 17.99
CA LEU A 4 -3.82 -6.13 16.66
C LEU A 4 -3.83 -5.03 15.60
N GLU A 5 -4.75 -4.09 15.74
CA GLU A 5 -4.88 -2.92 14.88
C GLU A 5 -3.65 -2.03 14.94
N SER A 6 -3.15 -1.76 16.14
CA SER A 6 -1.93 -1.00 16.36
C SER A 6 -0.71 -1.69 15.76
N ASP A 7 -0.63 -3.02 15.91
CA ASP A 7 0.48 -3.81 15.37
C ASP A 7 0.47 -3.84 13.84
N LEU A 8 -0.72 -3.95 13.23
CA LEU A 8 -0.88 -3.90 11.77
C LEU A 8 -0.49 -2.52 11.20
N LEU A 9 -0.91 -1.45 11.86
CA LEU A 9 -0.54 -0.08 11.48
C LEU A 9 0.97 0.13 11.56
N ARG A 10 1.59 -0.34 12.63
CA ARG A 10 3.06 -0.27 12.79
C ARG A 10 3.77 -1.04 11.70
N SER A 11 3.28 -2.23 11.38
CA SER A 11 3.85 -3.08 10.32
C SER A 11 3.79 -2.39 8.97
N ASN A 12 2.64 -1.80 8.61
CA ASN A 12 2.46 -1.07 7.37
C ASN A 12 3.35 0.17 7.29
N PHE A 13 3.47 0.91 8.40
CA PHE A 13 4.32 2.11 8.49
C PHE A 13 5.79 1.75 8.36
N ALA A 14 6.24 0.71 9.07
CA ALA A 14 7.62 0.22 8.99
C ALA A 14 7.96 -0.25 7.59
N PHE A 15 7.03 -0.93 6.93
CA PHE A 15 7.19 -1.43 5.57
C PHE A 15 7.32 -0.28 4.56
N ALA A 16 6.44 0.72 4.66
CA ALA A 16 6.47 1.90 3.81
C ALA A 16 7.76 2.71 3.99
N PHE A 17 8.22 2.85 5.24
CA PHE A 17 9.46 3.55 5.57
C PHE A 17 10.68 2.83 4.99
N THR A 18 10.76 1.51 5.16
CA THR A 18 11.84 0.69 4.61
C THR A 18 11.86 0.76 3.09
N TYR A 19 10.69 0.77 2.48
CA TYR A 19 10.55 0.87 1.04
C TYR A 19 11.01 2.23 0.50
N GLN A 20 10.68 3.32 1.19
CA GLN A 20 11.14 4.66 0.81
C GLN A 20 12.66 4.76 0.89
N ALA A 21 13.27 4.19 1.92
CA ALA A 21 14.73 4.12 2.05
C ALA A 21 15.37 3.36 0.88
N LEU A 22 14.74 2.27 0.44
CA LEU A 22 15.20 1.48 -0.71
C LEU A 22 15.13 2.29 -2.01
N LEU A 23 14.08 3.07 -2.21
CA LEU A 23 13.94 3.94 -3.38
C LEU A 23 15.02 5.03 -3.39
N ASP A 24 15.34 5.60 -2.25
CA ASP A 24 16.39 6.62 -2.11
C ASP A 24 17.76 6.02 -2.44
N GLU A 25 18.03 4.81 -1.97
CA GLU A 25 19.25 4.05 -2.30
C GLU A 25 19.32 3.76 -3.81
N MET A 26 18.20 3.42 -4.42
CA MET A 26 18.11 3.14 -5.85
C MET A 26 18.49 4.37 -6.67
N ASP A 27 18.01 5.56 -6.28
CA ASP A 27 18.35 6.83 -6.95
C ASP A 27 19.84 7.13 -6.86
N LYS A 28 20.46 6.90 -5.69
CA LYS A 28 21.90 7.09 -5.51
C LYS A 28 22.70 6.12 -6.37
N ASN A 29 22.28 4.87 -6.41
CA ASN A 29 22.96 3.83 -7.19
C ASN A 29 22.79 4.04 -8.69
N ASP A 30 21.68 4.64 -9.13
CA ASP A 30 21.49 5.01 -10.53
C ASP A 30 22.56 6.00 -11.01
N GLN A 31 22.92 6.95 -10.16
CA GLN A 31 24.01 7.89 -10.43
C GLN A 31 25.36 7.18 -10.54
N LEU A 32 25.64 6.25 -9.63
CA LEU A 32 26.88 5.44 -9.66
C LEU A 32 26.96 4.59 -10.93
N ILE A 33 25.87 3.99 -11.35
CA ILE A 33 25.80 3.20 -12.56
C ILE A 33 26.06 4.08 -13.78
N GLY A 34 25.52 5.30 -13.82
CA GLY A 34 25.80 6.27 -14.85
C GLY A 34 27.28 6.62 -14.95
N GLU A 35 27.96 6.76 -13.80
CA GLU A 35 29.40 6.99 -13.75
C GLU A 35 30.18 5.79 -14.27
N VAL A 36 29.79 4.57 -13.93
CA VAL A 36 30.41 3.33 -14.41
C VAL A 36 30.30 3.23 -15.93
N TYR A 37 29.14 3.52 -16.51
CA TYR A 37 28.97 3.54 -17.97
C TYR A 37 29.83 4.59 -18.64
N SER A 38 29.87 5.79 -18.09
CA SER A 38 30.70 6.88 -18.58
C SER A 38 32.18 6.52 -18.64
N LYS A 39 32.69 5.97 -17.53
CA LYS A 39 34.07 5.53 -17.43
C LYS A 39 34.36 4.30 -18.30
N GLY A 40 33.39 3.41 -18.39
CA GLY A 40 33.45 2.23 -19.25
C GLY A 40 33.56 2.61 -20.73
N ASP A 41 32.80 3.58 -21.18
CA ASP A 41 32.85 4.08 -22.54
C ASP A 41 34.21 4.69 -22.87
N ILE A 42 34.78 5.44 -21.93
CA ILE A 42 36.14 5.99 -22.07
C ILE A 42 37.17 4.86 -22.18
N LEU A 43 37.05 3.87 -21.31
CA LEU A 43 37.96 2.73 -21.30
C LEU A 43 37.88 1.95 -22.63
N LEU A 44 36.69 1.73 -23.16
CA LEU A 44 36.46 1.04 -24.43
C LEU A 44 37.13 1.72 -25.64
N GLN A 45 37.37 3.03 -25.56
CA GLN A 45 38.06 3.77 -26.59
C GLN A 45 39.57 3.51 -26.63
N VAL A 46 40.16 3.05 -25.51
CA VAL A 46 41.61 2.87 -25.39
C VAL A 46 42.02 1.39 -25.36
N ILE A 47 41.11 0.46 -25.15
CA ILE A 47 41.41 -0.97 -25.14
C ILE A 47 40.93 -1.63 -26.43
N SER A 48 41.46 -2.83 -26.71
CA SER A 48 41.11 -3.58 -27.92
C SER A 48 41.16 -5.09 -27.65
N GLY A 49 40.67 -5.86 -28.62
CA GLY A 49 40.71 -7.33 -28.58
C GLY A 49 39.81 -7.92 -27.50
N GLN A 50 40.32 -8.95 -26.84
CA GLN A 50 39.58 -9.73 -25.84
C GLN A 50 39.15 -8.87 -24.63
N SER A 51 40.02 -7.96 -24.20
CA SER A 51 39.73 -7.06 -23.10
C SER A 51 38.54 -6.15 -23.38
N LYS A 52 38.44 -5.62 -24.61
CA LYS A 52 37.30 -4.82 -25.05
C LYS A 52 36.02 -5.61 -25.03
N ALA A 53 36.04 -6.84 -25.60
CA ALA A 53 34.87 -7.72 -25.62
C ALA A 53 34.39 -8.05 -24.20
N THR A 54 35.29 -8.30 -23.27
CA THR A 54 34.96 -8.58 -21.87
C THR A 54 34.28 -7.39 -21.20
N VAL A 55 34.83 -6.19 -21.35
CA VAL A 55 34.28 -4.97 -20.75
C VAL A 55 32.90 -4.66 -21.33
N GLU A 56 32.73 -4.78 -22.66
CA GLU A 56 31.43 -4.59 -23.29
C GLU A 56 30.38 -5.55 -22.74
N SER A 57 30.75 -6.83 -22.59
CA SER A 57 29.86 -7.86 -22.06
C SER A 57 29.45 -7.58 -20.63
N GLU A 58 30.40 -7.16 -19.77
CA GLU A 58 30.12 -6.82 -18.39
C GLU A 58 29.23 -5.58 -18.25
N LEU A 59 29.47 -4.56 -19.07
CA LEU A 59 28.63 -3.36 -19.07
C LEU A 59 27.21 -3.65 -19.53
N ASN A 60 27.04 -4.46 -20.57
CA ASN A 60 25.74 -4.86 -21.06
C ASN A 60 24.99 -5.70 -20.00
N GLN A 61 25.68 -6.60 -19.33
CA GLN A 61 25.06 -7.41 -18.27
C GLN A 61 24.63 -6.54 -17.10
N LEU A 62 25.45 -5.58 -16.71
CA LEU A 62 25.13 -4.63 -15.65
C LEU A 62 23.89 -3.81 -16.01
N GLU A 63 23.78 -3.34 -17.25
CA GLU A 63 22.63 -2.61 -17.74
C GLU A 63 21.35 -3.43 -17.66
N GLU A 64 21.40 -4.67 -18.13
CA GLU A 64 20.27 -5.59 -18.09
C GLU A 64 19.83 -5.89 -16.65
N ASP A 65 20.78 -6.21 -15.77
CA ASP A 65 20.50 -6.54 -14.38
C ASP A 65 19.92 -5.34 -13.63
N TRP A 66 20.45 -4.15 -13.87
CA TRP A 66 19.95 -2.93 -13.25
C TRP A 66 18.54 -2.58 -13.73
N ALA A 67 18.29 -2.68 -15.03
CA ALA A 67 16.97 -2.43 -15.60
C ALA A 67 15.93 -3.40 -15.04
N ALA A 68 16.27 -4.68 -14.94
CA ALA A 68 15.39 -5.70 -14.37
C ALA A 68 15.10 -5.42 -12.89
N PHE A 69 16.12 -5.05 -12.13
CA PHE A 69 15.98 -4.69 -10.71
C PHE A 69 15.07 -3.48 -10.53
N CYS A 70 15.27 -2.43 -11.33
CA CYS A 70 14.44 -1.22 -11.26
C CYS A 70 12.97 -1.54 -11.60
N GLN A 71 12.74 -2.34 -12.62
CA GLN A 71 11.40 -2.73 -13.05
C GLN A 71 10.68 -3.54 -11.96
N GLU A 72 11.37 -4.50 -11.36
CA GLU A 72 10.83 -5.30 -10.26
C GLU A 72 10.49 -4.43 -9.05
N THR A 73 11.38 -3.51 -8.70
CA THR A 73 11.17 -2.59 -7.58
C THR A 73 9.95 -1.70 -7.80
N LEU A 74 9.77 -1.17 -9.03
CA LEU A 74 8.61 -0.36 -9.36
C LEU A 74 7.31 -1.18 -9.33
N SER A 75 7.36 -2.45 -9.73
CA SER A 75 6.21 -3.36 -9.64
C SER A 75 5.80 -3.58 -8.18
N ILE A 76 6.76 -3.82 -7.31
CA ILE A 76 6.51 -3.97 -5.87
C ILE A 76 5.94 -2.68 -5.29
N LYS A 77 6.41 -1.52 -5.72
CA LYS A 77 5.87 -0.22 -5.32
C LYS A 77 4.37 -0.14 -5.60
N GLY A 78 3.94 -0.53 -6.79
CA GLY A 78 2.54 -0.54 -7.17
C GLY A 78 1.69 -1.42 -6.24
N VAL A 79 2.18 -2.62 -5.93
CA VAL A 79 1.50 -3.55 -5.01
C VAL A 79 1.38 -2.96 -3.61
N ILE A 80 2.43 -2.33 -3.11
CA ILE A 80 2.42 -1.70 -1.78
C ILE A 80 1.42 -0.55 -1.73
N GLU A 81 1.41 0.30 -2.74
CA GLU A 81 0.47 1.44 -2.82
C GLU A 81 -0.98 0.97 -2.85
N GLU A 82 -1.29 -0.06 -3.64
CA GLU A 82 -2.61 -0.68 -3.69
C GLU A 82 -3.01 -1.27 -2.34
N THR A 83 -2.09 -1.94 -1.67
CA THR A 83 -2.35 -2.55 -0.36
C THR A 83 -2.66 -1.49 0.68
N ILE A 84 -1.92 -0.37 0.69
CA ILE A 84 -2.17 0.75 1.58
C ILE A 84 -3.54 1.37 1.31
N GLN A 85 -3.88 1.54 0.04
CA GLN A 85 -5.19 2.07 -0.34
C GLN A 85 -6.33 1.17 0.13
N MET A 86 -6.22 -0.14 -0.10
CA MET A 86 -7.22 -1.11 0.35
C MET A 86 -7.37 -1.11 1.87
N TRP A 87 -6.25 -0.97 2.59
CA TRP A 87 -6.28 -0.88 4.05
C TRP A 87 -7.02 0.38 4.52
N ASN A 88 -6.74 1.52 3.91
CA ASN A 88 -7.40 2.79 4.24
C ASN A 88 -8.91 2.71 3.98
N GLU A 89 -9.32 2.12 2.87
CA GLU A 89 -10.73 1.89 2.54
C GLU A 89 -11.41 0.98 3.57
N PHE A 90 -10.70 -0.07 3.98
CA PHE A 90 -11.18 -0.98 5.02
C PHE A 90 -11.41 -0.25 6.35
N GLU A 91 -10.46 0.57 6.77
CA GLU A 91 -10.57 1.35 8.01
C GLU A 91 -11.74 2.31 7.95
N GLU A 92 -11.89 3.02 6.84
CA GLU A 92 -13.00 3.96 6.64
C GLU A 92 -14.35 3.25 6.70
N ASN A 93 -14.49 2.12 6.04
CA ASN A 93 -15.73 1.32 6.04
C ASN A 93 -16.01 0.74 7.41
N ARG A 94 -14.97 0.29 8.12
CA ARG A 94 -15.10 -0.20 9.48
C ARG A 94 -15.62 0.89 10.41
N ASP A 95 -15.08 2.10 10.30
CA ASP A 95 -15.48 3.24 11.14
C ASP A 95 -16.94 3.64 10.85
N LYS A 96 -17.35 3.65 9.60
CA LYS A 96 -18.73 3.91 9.20
C LYS A 96 -19.68 2.87 9.78
N LEU A 97 -19.30 1.60 9.70
CA LEU A 97 -20.08 0.49 10.26
C LEU A 97 -20.18 0.59 11.78
N ALA A 98 -19.10 0.91 12.46
CA ALA A 98 -19.08 1.06 13.92
C ALA A 98 -19.99 2.21 14.36
N GLU A 99 -19.95 3.35 13.66
CA GLU A 99 -20.82 4.49 13.91
C GLU A 99 -22.28 4.11 13.73
N TRP A 100 -22.60 3.44 12.65
CA TRP A 100 -23.96 2.98 12.36
C TRP A 100 -24.45 1.99 13.42
N LEU A 101 -23.63 1.03 13.85
CA LEU A 101 -23.99 0.10 14.91
C LEU A 101 -24.22 0.83 16.24
N GLY A 102 -23.44 1.84 16.55
CA GLY A 102 -23.64 2.68 17.73
C GLY A 102 -24.99 3.41 17.70
N GLU A 103 -25.37 3.96 16.55
CA GLU A 103 -26.67 4.58 16.37
C GLU A 103 -27.81 3.58 16.52
N LEU A 104 -27.64 2.38 15.98
CA LEU A 104 -28.62 1.32 16.07
C LEU A 104 -28.82 0.85 17.53
N GLU A 105 -27.72 0.68 18.28
CA GLU A 105 -27.75 0.32 19.69
C GLU A 105 -28.46 1.38 20.52
N ARG A 106 -28.18 2.64 20.25
CA ARG A 106 -28.83 3.77 20.94
C ARG A 106 -30.34 3.78 20.65
N ALA A 107 -30.72 3.62 19.38
CA ALA A 107 -32.14 3.56 19.00
C ALA A 107 -32.86 2.37 19.65
N HIS A 108 -32.19 1.23 19.73
CA HIS A 108 -32.69 0.03 20.41
C HIS A 108 -32.88 0.27 21.91
N SER A 109 -31.90 0.87 22.57
CA SER A 109 -31.97 1.23 23.98
C SER A 109 -33.12 2.19 24.27
N GLU A 110 -33.28 3.23 23.46
CA GLU A 110 -34.35 4.23 23.59
C GLU A 110 -35.73 3.57 23.42
N ALA A 111 -35.85 2.62 22.49
CA ALA A 111 -37.09 1.92 22.23
C ALA A 111 -37.52 1.03 23.42
N PHE A 112 -36.57 0.49 24.18
CA PHE A 112 -36.85 -0.43 25.29
C PHE A 112 -36.72 0.18 26.68
N SER A 113 -36.25 1.43 26.82
CA SER A 113 -36.05 2.09 28.12
C SER A 113 -37.25 2.92 28.59
N GLY A 114 -38.27 3.12 27.75
CA GLY A 114 -39.48 3.86 28.08
C GLY A 114 -40.75 3.06 27.90
N PRO A 115 -41.94 3.63 28.24
CA PRO A 115 -43.19 3.01 27.89
C PRO A 115 -43.26 2.81 26.38
N ALA A 116 -43.61 1.62 25.94
CA ALA A 116 -43.64 1.24 24.53
C ALA A 116 -44.65 2.18 23.79
N ASN A 117 -44.12 3.12 23.02
CA ASN A 117 -44.96 3.96 22.18
C ASN A 117 -44.79 3.50 20.72
N LEU A 118 -45.81 3.85 19.92
CA LEU A 118 -45.87 3.47 18.51
C LEU A 118 -44.74 4.09 17.69
N GLN A 119 -44.27 5.26 18.07
CA GLN A 119 -43.22 5.99 17.38
C GLN A 119 -41.87 5.26 17.50
N ALA A 120 -41.52 4.76 18.68
CA ALA A 120 -40.31 3.99 18.90
C ALA A 120 -40.27 2.69 18.06
N LEU A 121 -41.43 2.03 17.92
CA LEU A 121 -41.55 0.86 17.09
C LEU A 121 -41.42 1.18 15.60
N LYS A 122 -41.96 2.33 15.14
CA LYS A 122 -41.80 2.80 13.78
C LYS A 122 -40.36 3.11 13.44
N ASP A 123 -39.64 3.79 14.32
CA ASP A 123 -38.24 4.12 14.15
C ASP A 123 -37.38 2.84 14.07
N LYS A 124 -37.69 1.84 14.89
CA LYS A 124 -37.05 0.52 14.86
C LYS A 124 -37.26 -0.19 13.51
N LEU A 125 -38.45 -0.08 12.94
CA LEU A 125 -38.76 -0.63 11.63
C LEU A 125 -38.02 0.07 10.51
N GLU A 126 -37.88 1.37 10.58
CA GLU A 126 -37.07 2.15 9.62
C GLU A 126 -35.60 1.72 9.67
N VAL A 127 -35.02 1.53 10.85
CA VAL A 127 -33.65 1.05 11.01
C VAL A 127 -33.48 -0.33 10.39
N LYS A 128 -34.44 -1.24 10.58
CA LYS A 128 -34.41 -2.58 9.95
C LYS A 128 -34.45 -2.50 8.42
N LYS A 129 -35.19 -1.56 7.85
CA LYS A 129 -35.22 -1.32 6.41
C LYS A 129 -33.85 -0.87 5.89
N VAL A 130 -33.20 0.02 6.60
CA VAL A 130 -31.85 0.49 6.27
C VAL A 130 -30.85 -0.67 6.35
N MET A 131 -30.95 -1.54 7.36
CA MET A 131 -30.14 -2.74 7.47
C MET A 131 -30.25 -3.66 6.27
N ARG A 132 -31.49 -3.86 5.75
CA ARG A 132 -31.70 -4.66 4.55
C ARG A 132 -31.04 -4.05 3.34
N MET A 133 -31.07 -2.73 3.21
CA MET A 133 -30.38 -2.04 2.11
C MET A 133 -28.88 -2.24 2.11
N PHE A 134 -28.26 -2.22 3.28
CA PHE A 134 -26.82 -2.40 3.40
C PHE A 134 -26.34 -3.84 3.27
N SER A 135 -27.23 -4.83 3.52
CA SER A 135 -26.83 -6.25 3.45
C SER A 135 -26.79 -6.80 2.01
N PHE A 136 -27.20 -6.02 1.01
CA PHE A 136 -27.17 -6.42 -0.40
C PHE A 136 -26.03 -5.80 -1.20
N ASP A 137 -25.18 -5.01 -0.56
CA ASP A 137 -23.97 -4.49 -1.14
C ASP A 137 -22.78 -5.40 -0.81
#